data_2bad9ced29f5bb1908500e2dd8987ff0
#
_entry.id   2bad9ced29f5bb1908500e2dd8987ff0
#
_cell.length_a   1.000
_cell.length_b   1.000
_cell.length_c   1.000
_cell.angle_alpha   90.00
_cell.angle_beta   90.00
_cell.angle_gamma   90.00
#
_symmetry.space_group_name_H-M   'P 1'
#
loop_
_entity.id
_entity.type
_entity.pdbx_description
1 polymer ?
#
loop_
_entity_poly.entity_id
_entity_poly.type
_entity_poly.pdbx_seq_one_letter_code
_entity_poly.pdbx_strand_id
1 'polypeptide(L)'
;LVATGLHLIKKHGYTINEIKKDNFKISYKFKNFIEKKIDDEKNMIFAISETLKKVTKILQREKPEIVLSGFDIGANFALTVASAHLNIPIAHIQGGERTGSIDESLRHAMSKFSNYHFVANLDAKKRLIKMGEEKKKIYLT
;
A
#
# COMPACT_ATOMS: atom_id res chain seq x y z
N LEU A 1 0.15 -4.09 -12.41
CA LEU A 1 -0.11 -2.90 -11.60
C LEU A 1 -1.61 -2.70 -11.41
N VAL A 2 -2.01 -2.30 -10.19
CA VAL A 2 -3.38 -1.93 -9.85
C VAL A 2 -3.43 -0.44 -9.55
N ALA A 3 -4.29 0.31 -10.22
CA ALA A 3 -4.51 1.74 -9.99
C ALA A 3 -5.87 1.98 -9.31
N THR A 4 -5.87 2.68 -8.19
CA THR A 4 -7.08 3.00 -7.43
C THR A 4 -6.93 4.31 -6.66
N GLY A 5 -7.90 4.65 -5.84
CA GLY A 5 -7.83 5.82 -4.96
C GLY A 5 -7.80 7.14 -5.73
N LEU A 6 -6.99 8.06 -5.24
CA LEU A 6 -6.88 9.41 -5.76
C LEU A 6 -6.38 9.49 -7.20
N HIS A 7 -5.64 8.46 -7.67
CA HIS A 7 -5.19 8.37 -9.08
C HIS A 7 -6.34 8.39 -10.09
N LEU A 8 -7.56 8.03 -9.68
CA LEU A 8 -8.75 7.96 -10.54
C LEU A 8 -9.72 9.15 -10.35
N ILE A 9 -9.31 10.18 -9.60
CA ILE A 9 -10.18 11.30 -9.24
C ILE A 9 -9.68 12.59 -9.92
N LYS A 10 -10.55 13.20 -10.75
CA LYS A 10 -10.19 14.42 -11.51
C LYS A 10 -9.78 15.59 -10.61
N LYS A 11 -10.48 15.80 -9.49
CA LYS A 11 -10.18 16.86 -8.50
C LYS A 11 -8.74 16.76 -7.96
N HIS A 12 -8.15 15.55 -7.95
CA HIS A 12 -6.78 15.28 -7.51
C HIS A 12 -5.80 15.03 -8.65
N GLY A 13 -6.06 15.63 -9.83
CA GLY A 13 -5.14 15.63 -10.96
C GLY A 13 -5.22 14.42 -11.88
N TYR A 14 -6.04 13.41 -11.58
CA TYR A 14 -6.20 12.19 -12.39
C TYR A 14 -4.86 11.55 -12.78
N THR A 15 -4.00 11.39 -11.78
CA THR A 15 -2.58 11.02 -11.93
C THR A 15 -2.34 9.62 -12.52
N ILE A 16 -3.39 8.85 -12.80
CA ILE A 16 -3.28 7.63 -13.62
C ILE A 16 -2.65 7.89 -15.00
N ASN A 17 -2.76 9.11 -15.51
CA ASN A 17 -2.14 9.49 -16.78
C ASN A 17 -0.60 9.55 -16.70
N GLU A 18 -0.05 9.92 -15.53
CA GLU A 18 1.40 9.92 -15.31
C GLU A 18 1.92 8.48 -15.30
N ILE A 19 1.21 7.56 -14.62
CA ILE A 19 1.55 6.13 -14.63
C ILE A 19 1.61 5.57 -16.06
N LYS A 20 0.69 6.02 -16.93
CA LYS A 20 0.70 5.61 -18.35
C LYS A 20 1.85 6.22 -19.14
N LYS A 21 2.20 7.49 -18.89
CA LYS A 21 3.35 8.16 -19.54
C LYS A 21 4.66 7.45 -19.23
N ASP A 22 4.80 6.93 -18.00
CA ASP A 22 5.95 6.14 -17.57
C ASP A 22 5.94 4.70 -18.13
N ASN A 23 5.06 4.42 -19.08
CA ASN A 23 4.90 3.14 -19.77
C ASN A 23 4.56 1.95 -18.85
N PHE A 24 4.03 2.17 -17.65
CA PHE A 24 3.56 1.08 -16.82
C PHE A 24 2.23 0.51 -17.32
N LYS A 25 2.18 -0.80 -17.52
CA LYS A 25 0.95 -1.52 -17.86
C LYS A 25 0.03 -1.59 -16.64
N ILE A 26 -1.12 -0.90 -16.70
CA ILE A 26 -2.16 -0.98 -15.68
C ILE A 26 -3.08 -2.16 -15.98
N SER A 27 -2.98 -3.23 -15.22
CA SER A 27 -3.79 -4.44 -15.41
C SER A 27 -5.19 -4.28 -14.83
N TYR A 28 -5.31 -3.57 -13.72
CA TYR A 28 -6.57 -3.34 -13.03
C TYR A 28 -6.72 -1.88 -12.61
N LYS A 29 -7.95 -1.39 -12.69
CA LYS A 29 -8.32 -0.08 -12.15
C LYS A 29 -9.72 -0.15 -11.54
N PHE A 30 -9.92 0.46 -10.39
CA PHE A 30 -11.23 0.58 -9.76
C PHE A 30 -11.30 1.79 -8.83
N LYS A 31 -12.48 2.41 -8.75
CA LYS A 31 -12.77 3.45 -7.76
C LYS A 31 -13.13 2.78 -6.42
N ASN A 32 -12.59 3.31 -5.35
CA ASN A 32 -12.86 2.90 -3.97
C ASN A 32 -13.40 4.05 -3.10
N PHE A 33 -13.42 5.28 -3.63
CA PHE A 33 -13.98 6.47 -2.98
C PHE A 33 -15.27 6.94 -3.64
N ILE A 34 -16.13 7.57 -2.84
CA ILE A 34 -17.22 8.42 -3.31
C ILE A 34 -16.67 9.83 -3.46
N GLU A 35 -16.52 10.33 -4.68
CA GLU A 35 -15.82 11.59 -5.01
C GLU A 35 -16.29 12.81 -4.20
N LYS A 36 -17.58 12.87 -3.83
CA LYS A 36 -18.17 14.00 -3.06
C LYS A 36 -17.87 13.97 -1.56
N LYS A 37 -17.22 12.93 -1.04
CA LYS A 37 -17.03 12.69 0.39
C LYS A 37 -15.61 12.24 0.74
N ILE A 38 -14.60 12.64 -0.04
CA ILE A 38 -13.21 12.17 0.10
C ILE A 38 -12.61 12.56 1.46
N ASP A 39 -12.99 13.70 2.00
CA ASP A 39 -12.46 14.23 3.25
C ASP A 39 -13.23 13.73 4.50
N ASP A 40 -14.15 12.77 4.36
CA ASP A 40 -14.90 12.17 5.45
C ASP A 40 -14.18 10.91 5.96
N GLU A 41 -13.86 10.85 7.24
CA GLU A 41 -13.20 9.72 7.90
C GLU A 41 -13.92 8.40 7.64
N LYS A 42 -15.25 8.40 7.62
CA LYS A 42 -16.07 7.21 7.30
C LYS A 42 -15.80 6.70 5.89
N ASN A 43 -15.53 7.59 4.94
CA ASN A 43 -15.19 7.19 3.58
C ASN A 43 -13.83 6.52 3.47
N MET A 44 -12.87 6.88 4.32
CA MET A 44 -11.58 6.17 4.39
C MET A 44 -11.78 4.72 4.80
N ILE A 45 -12.63 4.46 5.79
CA ILE A 45 -12.98 3.10 6.23
C ILE A 45 -13.66 2.31 5.11
N PHE A 46 -14.65 2.92 4.45
CA PHE A 46 -15.31 2.30 3.29
C PHE A 46 -14.34 2.04 2.13
N ALA A 47 -13.46 2.99 1.85
CA ALA A 47 -12.44 2.83 0.80
C ALA A 47 -11.50 1.66 1.08
N ILE A 48 -11.05 1.48 2.33
CA ILE A 48 -10.25 0.32 2.75
C ILE A 48 -11.04 -0.98 2.55
N SER A 49 -12.30 -1.03 3.01
CA SER A 49 -13.17 -2.19 2.88
C SER A 49 -13.40 -2.59 1.41
N GLU A 50 -13.74 -1.62 0.56
CA GLU A 50 -13.94 -1.86 -0.88
C GLU A 50 -12.65 -2.29 -1.58
N THR A 51 -11.52 -1.69 -1.19
CA THR A 51 -10.21 -2.10 -1.72
C THR A 51 -9.91 -3.53 -1.32
N LEU A 52 -10.09 -3.88 -0.04
CA LEU A 52 -9.84 -5.23 0.47
C LEU A 52 -10.63 -6.29 -0.34
N LYS A 53 -11.91 -6.08 -0.56
CA LYS A 53 -12.75 -6.99 -1.36
C LYS A 53 -12.24 -7.16 -2.79
N LYS A 54 -11.83 -6.05 -3.44
CA LYS A 54 -11.41 -6.06 -4.84
C LYS A 54 -10.01 -6.63 -5.01
N VAL A 55 -9.05 -6.24 -4.16
CA VAL A 55 -7.69 -6.78 -4.26
C VAL A 55 -7.63 -8.26 -3.92
N THR A 56 -8.44 -8.75 -2.98
CA THR A 56 -8.54 -10.18 -2.68
C THR A 56 -8.88 -10.98 -3.94
N LYS A 57 -9.89 -10.56 -4.70
CA LYS A 57 -10.27 -11.22 -5.96
C LYS A 57 -9.15 -11.16 -7.01
N ILE A 58 -8.46 -10.01 -7.10
CA ILE A 58 -7.32 -9.84 -8.01
C ILE A 58 -6.19 -10.79 -7.62
N LEU A 59 -5.80 -10.84 -6.35
CA LEU A 59 -4.73 -11.69 -5.86
C LEU A 59 -5.03 -13.17 -6.05
N GLN A 60 -6.27 -13.60 -5.81
CA GLN A 60 -6.70 -14.99 -6.06
C GLN A 60 -6.61 -15.38 -7.54
N ARG A 61 -6.88 -14.43 -8.44
CA ARG A 61 -6.80 -14.63 -9.89
C ARG A 61 -5.37 -14.61 -10.40
N GLU A 62 -4.59 -13.61 -10.00
CA GLU A 62 -3.24 -13.38 -10.53
C GLU A 62 -2.18 -14.26 -9.86
N LYS A 63 -2.41 -14.69 -8.61
CA LYS A 63 -1.50 -15.52 -7.81
C LYS A 63 -0.04 -15.04 -7.89
N PRO A 64 0.25 -13.78 -7.58
CA PRO A 64 1.60 -13.26 -7.70
C PRO A 64 2.54 -13.94 -6.70
N GLU A 65 3.79 -14.12 -7.07
CA GLU A 65 4.84 -14.64 -6.19
C GLU A 65 5.23 -13.66 -5.08
N ILE A 66 5.06 -12.37 -5.34
CA ILE A 66 5.34 -11.29 -4.39
C ILE A 66 4.45 -10.07 -4.70
N VAL A 67 4.04 -9.37 -3.65
CA VAL A 67 3.31 -8.11 -3.75
C VAL A 67 4.21 -6.97 -3.32
N LEU A 68 4.28 -5.92 -4.13
CA LEU A 68 4.92 -4.66 -3.78
C LEU A 68 3.87 -3.74 -3.17
N SER A 69 4.02 -3.39 -1.91
CA SER A 69 3.16 -2.47 -1.17
C SER A 69 3.99 -1.32 -0.63
N GLY A 70 3.54 -0.11 -0.84
CA GLY A 70 4.30 1.04 -0.40
C GLY A 70 3.40 2.19 0.02
N PHE A 71 4.02 3.12 0.74
CA PHE A 71 3.33 4.28 1.29
C PHE A 71 2.28 3.90 2.35
N ASP A 72 1.60 4.86 2.86
CA ASP A 72 0.68 4.77 4.00
C ASP A 72 -0.79 5.00 3.63
N ILE A 73 -1.12 4.79 2.38
CA ILE A 73 -2.48 4.95 1.89
C ILE A 73 -3.30 3.73 2.27
N GLY A 74 -4.55 3.92 2.70
CA GLY A 74 -5.46 2.84 3.09
C GLY A 74 -5.62 1.74 2.04
N ALA A 75 -5.45 2.06 0.75
CA ALA A 75 -5.45 1.06 -0.32
C ALA A 75 -4.26 0.08 -0.22
N ASN A 76 -3.06 0.57 0.10
CA ASN A 76 -1.88 -0.28 0.31
C ASN A 76 -2.00 -1.10 1.60
N PHE A 77 -2.60 -0.53 2.65
CA PHE A 77 -2.92 -1.28 3.86
C PHE A 77 -3.87 -2.46 3.56
N ALA A 78 -4.95 -2.21 2.82
CA ALA A 78 -5.88 -3.26 2.40
C ALA A 78 -5.20 -4.34 1.54
N LEU A 79 -4.33 -3.94 0.61
CA LEU A 79 -3.52 -4.86 -0.19
C LEU A 79 -2.62 -5.73 0.69
N THR A 80 -1.92 -5.11 1.65
CA THR A 80 -1.02 -5.78 2.59
C THR A 80 -1.77 -6.82 3.42
N VAL A 81 -2.92 -6.46 4.00
CA VAL A 81 -3.75 -7.39 4.80
C VAL A 81 -4.22 -8.57 3.94
N ALA A 82 -4.74 -8.31 2.73
CA ALA A 82 -5.19 -9.37 1.83
C ALA A 82 -4.04 -10.32 1.44
N SER A 83 -2.87 -9.77 1.13
CA SER A 83 -1.70 -10.56 0.74
C SER A 83 -1.22 -11.45 1.87
N ALA A 84 -1.12 -10.91 3.09
CA ALA A 84 -0.72 -11.68 4.27
C ALA A 84 -1.66 -12.86 4.55
N HIS A 85 -2.97 -12.64 4.49
CA HIS A 85 -3.96 -13.71 4.68
C HIS A 85 -3.99 -14.76 3.55
N LEU A 86 -3.54 -14.39 2.35
CA LEU A 86 -3.40 -15.31 1.23
C LEU A 86 -2.02 -15.98 1.17
N ASN A 87 -1.16 -15.76 2.19
CA ASN A 87 0.22 -16.25 2.25
C ASN A 87 1.07 -15.81 1.04
N ILE A 88 0.81 -14.62 0.51
CA ILE A 88 1.60 -14.03 -0.57
C ILE A 88 2.68 -13.14 0.06
N PRO A 89 3.97 -13.35 -0.24
CA PRO A 89 5.06 -12.52 0.27
C PRO A 89 4.89 -11.04 -0.08
N ILE A 90 5.27 -10.15 0.84
CA ILE A 90 5.09 -8.71 0.70
C ILE A 90 6.44 -8.02 0.79
N ALA A 91 6.75 -7.18 -0.19
CA ALA A 91 7.84 -6.22 -0.18
C ALA A 91 7.29 -4.82 0.13
N HIS A 92 7.68 -4.26 1.27
CA HIS A 92 7.19 -2.98 1.77
C HIS A 92 8.18 -1.86 1.47
N ILE A 93 7.72 -0.83 0.74
CA ILE A 93 8.50 0.37 0.43
C ILE A 93 8.19 1.46 1.46
N GLN A 94 9.22 2.18 1.90
CA GLN A 94 9.18 3.27 2.89
C GLN A 94 8.66 2.84 4.28
N GLY A 95 8.84 1.57 4.65
CA GLY A 95 8.56 1.11 6.01
C GLY A 95 9.43 1.79 7.05
N GLY A 96 8.91 1.93 8.26
CA GLY A 96 9.66 2.47 9.39
C GLY A 96 9.76 4.00 9.46
N GLU A 97 9.20 4.75 8.55
CA GLU A 97 9.17 6.21 8.61
C GLU A 97 8.12 6.75 9.60
N ARG A 98 8.34 7.97 10.10
CA ARG A 98 7.44 8.68 11.01
C ARG A 98 6.78 9.86 10.32
N THR A 99 5.48 10.03 10.54
CA THR A 99 4.68 11.14 10.00
C THR A 99 3.85 11.87 11.06
N GLY A 100 3.68 11.28 12.25
CA GLY A 100 2.88 11.87 13.32
C GLY A 100 1.37 11.85 13.08
N SER A 101 0.90 11.06 12.10
CA SER A 101 -0.53 10.89 11.76
C SER A 101 -0.94 9.43 11.92
N ILE A 102 -2.22 9.13 11.66
CA ILE A 102 -2.73 7.73 11.60
C ILE A 102 -1.96 6.90 10.56
N ASP A 103 -1.44 7.53 9.51
CA ASP A 103 -0.69 6.87 8.47
C ASP A 103 0.60 6.23 9.00
N GLU A 104 1.22 6.81 10.03
CA GLU A 104 2.36 6.19 10.71
C GLU A 104 1.98 4.83 11.32
N SER A 105 0.82 4.75 11.97
CA SER A 105 0.31 3.52 12.57
C SER A 105 0.01 2.48 11.50
N LEU A 106 -0.63 2.88 10.40
CA LEU A 106 -0.89 2.01 9.26
C LEU A 106 0.41 1.50 8.62
N ARG A 107 1.39 2.37 8.42
CA ARG A 107 2.71 2.01 7.89
C ARG A 107 3.43 0.99 8.78
N HIS A 108 3.39 1.19 10.08
CA HIS A 108 4.01 0.25 11.03
C HIS A 108 3.28 -1.09 11.05
N ALA A 109 1.95 -1.10 10.97
CA ALA A 109 1.17 -2.32 10.82
C ALA A 109 1.51 -3.05 9.51
N MET A 110 1.62 -2.33 8.39
CA MET A 110 2.04 -2.90 7.11
C MET A 110 3.45 -3.53 7.21
N SER A 111 4.38 -2.89 7.92
CA SER A 111 5.70 -3.46 8.16
C SER A 111 5.60 -4.80 8.89
N LYS A 112 4.73 -4.94 9.87
CA LYS A 112 4.55 -6.21 10.62
C LYS A 112 3.97 -7.36 9.79
N PHE A 113 3.26 -7.06 8.73
CA PHE A 113 2.75 -8.06 7.77
C PHE A 113 3.76 -8.42 6.66
N SER A 114 4.82 -7.60 6.51
CA SER A 114 5.71 -7.69 5.35
C SER A 114 6.92 -8.58 5.58
N ASN A 115 7.40 -9.19 4.50
CA ASN A 115 8.54 -10.11 4.53
C ASN A 115 9.86 -9.42 4.19
N TYR A 116 9.81 -8.36 3.38
CA TYR A 116 10.97 -7.58 2.93
C TYR A 116 10.69 -6.09 3.07
N HIS A 117 11.70 -5.31 3.43
CA HIS A 117 11.56 -3.87 3.69
C HIS A 117 12.57 -3.07 2.88
N PHE A 118 12.11 -2.14 2.08
CA PHE A 118 12.92 -1.18 1.35
C PHE A 118 12.75 0.19 2.02
N VAL A 119 13.80 0.65 2.68
CA VAL A 119 13.76 1.86 3.52
C VAL A 119 14.61 2.98 2.93
N ALA A 120 14.12 4.22 3.01
CA ALA A 120 14.78 5.37 2.43
C ALA A 120 15.93 5.92 3.28
N ASN A 121 16.04 5.54 4.57
CA ASN A 121 17.06 6.07 5.47
C ASN A 121 17.41 5.13 6.62
N LEU A 122 18.56 5.42 7.26
CA LEU A 122 19.07 4.61 8.37
C LEU A 122 18.19 4.66 9.63
N ASP A 123 17.47 5.74 9.87
CA ASP A 123 16.61 5.83 11.05
C ASP A 123 15.35 4.97 10.91
N ALA A 124 14.78 4.91 9.72
CA ALA A 124 13.71 3.95 9.37
C ALA A 124 14.21 2.51 9.56
N LYS A 125 15.42 2.19 9.06
CA LYS A 125 16.05 0.88 9.26
C LYS A 125 16.20 0.52 10.73
N LYS A 126 16.76 1.43 11.55
CA LYS A 126 16.91 1.22 12.99
C LYS A 126 15.56 1.00 13.68
N ARG A 127 14.52 1.72 13.24
CA ARG A 127 13.18 1.60 13.81
C ARG A 127 12.57 0.24 13.51
N LEU A 128 12.66 -0.24 12.28
CA LEU A 128 12.18 -1.57 11.92
C LEU A 128 12.89 -2.67 12.72
N ILE A 129 14.21 -2.57 12.92
CA ILE A 129 14.95 -3.50 13.76
C ILE A 129 14.41 -3.47 15.21
N LYS A 130 14.16 -2.26 15.77
CA LYS A 130 13.57 -2.12 17.11
C LYS A 130 12.13 -2.69 17.19
N MET A 131 11.41 -2.67 16.09
CA MET A 131 10.10 -3.30 15.97
C MET A 131 10.17 -4.83 15.83
N GLY A 132 11.36 -5.41 15.78
CA GLY A 132 11.59 -6.85 15.70
C GLY A 132 11.70 -7.41 14.28
N GLU A 133 11.89 -6.54 13.26
CA GLU A 133 12.09 -7.01 11.90
C GLU A 133 13.53 -7.52 11.70
N GLU A 134 13.69 -8.57 10.90
CA GLU A 134 14.99 -9.19 10.65
C GLU A 134 15.89 -8.27 9.83
N LYS A 135 17.06 -7.88 10.39
CA LYS A 135 18.01 -6.97 9.75
C LYS A 135 18.39 -7.36 8.32
N LYS A 136 18.50 -8.68 8.03
CA LYS A 136 18.83 -9.20 6.70
C LYS A 136 17.75 -9.00 5.64
N LYS A 137 16.51 -8.70 6.07
CA LYS A 137 15.36 -8.43 5.20
C LYS A 137 15.07 -6.93 5.04
N ILE A 138 15.95 -6.06 5.57
CA ILE A 138 15.80 -4.61 5.49
C ILE A 138 16.89 -4.04 4.59
N TYR A 139 16.50 -3.53 3.45
CA TYR A 139 17.35 -2.96 2.41
C TYR A 139 17.25 -1.44 2.42
N LEU A 140 18.40 -0.77 2.47
CA LEU A 140 18.50 0.69 2.31
C LEU A 140 18.56 0.98 0.81
N THR A 141 17.63 1.81 0.30
CA THR A 141 17.49 2.14 -1.12
C THR A 141 17.48 3.65 -1.36
#